data_e3f46d3af1be63edc7e6d8fca8c3b346
#
_entry.id   e3f46d3af1be63edc7e6d8fca8c3b346
#
_cell.length_a   1.000
_cell.length_b   1.000
_cell.length_c   1.000
_cell.angle_alpha   90.00
_cell.angle_beta   90.00
_cell.angle_gamma   90.00
#
_symmetry.space_group_name_H-M   'P 1'
#
loop_
_entity.id
_entity.type
_entity.pdbx_description
1 polymer ?
#
loop_
_entity_poly.entity_id
_entity_poly.type
_entity_poly.pdbx_seq_one_letter_code
_entity_poly.pdbx_strand_id
1 'polypeptide(L)'
;MGADRLVLVDEPGLDRLDSAGTVTVLAAAIEKDGPFDLILGGRQASDWDQAHVTLGLAEVLRLPLVSLVQKLEISGDLVQLQRVIPDGYQVVTAPIPSVLTISNEIGEPRYPNLRGIMQASRKQPEVFSIADIGLSMDDLAPKIELKRLYVPESNRQVELIEGDDEADAGRRLALRLREEKLI
;
A
#
# COMPACT_ATOMS: atom_id res chain seq x y z
N MET A 1 -16.23 1.74 10.47
CA MET A 1 -15.20 0.89 11.09
C MET A 1 -14.56 1.54 12.33
N GLY A 2 -14.87 2.79 12.66
CA GLY A 2 -14.50 3.44 13.91
C GLY A 2 -13.43 4.52 13.80
N ALA A 3 -13.17 5.05 12.61
CA ALA A 3 -12.31 6.22 12.47
C ALA A 3 -12.93 7.44 13.16
N ASP A 4 -12.11 8.24 13.85
CA ASP A 4 -12.57 9.41 14.60
C ASP A 4 -12.77 10.62 13.71
N ARG A 5 -11.87 10.87 12.77
CA ARG A 5 -11.84 11.99 11.83
C ARG A 5 -11.58 11.50 10.41
N LEU A 6 -11.91 12.35 9.45
CA LEU A 6 -11.48 12.26 8.05
C LEU A 6 -10.95 13.62 7.65
N VAL A 7 -9.72 13.64 7.17
CA VAL A 7 -9.11 14.80 6.51
C VAL A 7 -9.04 14.50 5.02
N LEU A 8 -9.50 15.44 4.20
CA LEU A 8 -9.50 15.33 2.75
C LEU A 8 -8.71 16.51 2.17
N VAL A 9 -7.77 16.23 1.31
CA VAL A 9 -7.17 17.28 0.46
C VAL A 9 -7.89 17.23 -0.88
N ASP A 10 -8.59 18.30 -1.23
CA ASP A 10 -9.42 18.37 -2.43
C ASP A 10 -9.06 19.61 -3.25
N GLU A 11 -8.49 19.36 -4.45
CA GLU A 11 -8.11 20.38 -5.40
C GLU A 11 -8.14 19.80 -6.82
N PRO A 12 -8.62 20.55 -7.84
CA PRO A 12 -8.56 20.12 -9.22
C PRO A 12 -7.12 19.78 -9.66
N GLY A 13 -6.94 18.61 -10.28
CA GLY A 13 -5.66 18.15 -10.80
C GLY A 13 -4.90 17.17 -9.90
N LEU A 14 -5.34 16.95 -8.66
CA LEU A 14 -4.73 15.93 -7.77
C LEU A 14 -4.91 14.50 -8.29
N ASP A 15 -5.92 14.25 -9.11
CA ASP A 15 -6.16 12.97 -9.78
C ASP A 15 -5.06 12.56 -10.79
N ARG A 16 -4.18 13.50 -11.14
CA ARG A 16 -3.09 13.30 -12.11
C ARG A 16 -1.70 13.22 -11.48
N LEU A 17 -1.62 13.25 -10.16
CA LEU A 17 -0.36 13.18 -9.47
C LEU A 17 0.31 11.81 -9.68
N ASP A 18 1.62 11.83 -9.83
CA ASP A 18 2.43 10.63 -9.66
C ASP A 18 2.66 10.33 -8.16
N SER A 19 3.38 9.25 -7.88
CA SER A 19 3.68 8.87 -6.48
C SER A 19 4.43 9.96 -5.73
N ALA A 20 5.29 10.73 -6.38
CA ALA A 20 6.06 11.80 -5.75
C ALA A 20 5.15 12.98 -5.36
N GLY A 21 4.28 13.43 -6.26
CA GLY A 21 3.29 14.47 -5.97
C GLY A 21 2.33 14.03 -4.85
N THR A 22 1.85 12.78 -4.90
CA THR A 22 0.99 12.21 -3.86
C THR A 22 1.67 12.21 -2.49
N VAL A 23 2.95 11.82 -2.41
CA VAL A 23 3.75 11.86 -1.17
C VAL A 23 3.88 13.29 -0.66
N THR A 24 4.16 14.25 -1.53
CA THR A 24 4.31 15.66 -1.15
C THR A 24 3.04 16.20 -0.51
N VAL A 25 1.88 15.97 -1.14
CA VAL A 25 0.58 16.41 -0.61
C VAL A 25 0.25 15.76 0.72
N LEU A 26 0.41 14.44 0.81
CA LEU A 26 0.10 13.71 2.04
C LEU A 26 1.04 14.09 3.18
N ALA A 27 2.34 14.27 2.92
CA ALA A 27 3.29 14.69 3.94
C ALA A 27 2.92 16.07 4.51
N ALA A 28 2.64 17.05 3.66
CA ALA A 28 2.22 18.38 4.08
C ALA A 28 0.90 18.36 4.88
N ALA A 29 -0.06 17.55 4.46
CA ALA A 29 -1.32 17.37 5.19
C ALA A 29 -1.09 16.72 6.58
N ILE A 30 -0.22 15.72 6.66
CA ILE A 30 0.13 15.04 7.91
C ILE A 30 0.85 16.02 8.86
N GLU A 31 1.80 16.82 8.36
CA GLU A 31 2.49 17.83 9.16
C GLU A 31 1.53 18.91 9.69
N LYS A 32 0.58 19.35 8.88
CA LYS A 32 -0.45 20.32 9.28
C LYS A 32 -1.39 19.77 10.35
N ASP A 33 -1.82 18.52 10.23
CA ASP A 33 -2.83 17.88 11.09
C ASP A 33 -2.24 17.22 12.35
N GLY A 34 -0.91 16.93 12.35
CA GLY A 34 -0.21 16.25 13.44
C GLY A 34 -0.04 17.06 14.73
N PRO A 35 0.75 16.52 15.69
CA PRO A 35 1.62 15.34 15.54
C PRO A 35 0.89 13.99 15.61
N PHE A 36 1.48 12.95 15.02
CA PHE A 36 1.00 11.58 15.07
C PHE A 36 2.09 10.65 15.61
N ASP A 37 1.68 9.68 16.43
CA ASP A 37 2.57 8.64 16.98
C ASP A 37 2.92 7.58 15.91
N LEU A 38 1.93 7.15 15.14
CA LEU A 38 2.09 6.17 14.08
C LEU A 38 1.36 6.60 12.81
N ILE A 39 2.05 6.51 11.68
CA ILE A 39 1.48 6.72 10.36
C ILE A 39 1.39 5.35 9.69
N LEU A 40 0.16 4.89 9.45
CA LEU A 40 -0.11 3.57 8.88
C LEU A 40 -0.58 3.71 7.45
N GLY A 41 0.11 3.09 6.52
CA GLY A 41 -0.29 3.01 5.13
C GLY A 41 -0.43 1.57 4.66
N GLY A 42 -1.16 1.36 3.57
CA GLY A 42 -1.22 0.07 2.91
C GLY A 42 0.11 -0.29 2.24
N ARG A 43 0.27 -1.57 1.92
CA ARG A 43 1.44 -2.06 1.21
C ARG A 43 1.55 -1.44 -0.19
N GLN A 44 0.48 -1.54 -0.98
CA GLN A 44 0.44 -1.09 -2.36
C GLN A 44 -1.00 -1.02 -2.86
N ALA A 45 -1.27 -0.20 -3.87
CA ALA A 45 -2.56 -0.16 -4.55
C ALA A 45 -2.64 -1.30 -5.58
N SER A 46 -3.82 -1.91 -5.73
CA SER A 46 -4.02 -3.08 -6.59
C SER A 46 -3.99 -2.77 -8.09
N ASP A 47 -4.14 -1.51 -8.47
CA ASP A 47 -4.17 -1.04 -9.85
C ASP A 47 -2.76 -0.78 -10.43
N TRP A 48 -1.91 -0.05 -9.71
CA TRP A 48 -0.56 0.30 -10.16
C TRP A 48 0.56 -0.50 -9.50
N ASP A 49 0.30 -1.12 -8.37
CA ASP A 49 1.21 -2.04 -7.65
C ASP A 49 2.61 -1.46 -7.32
N GLN A 50 2.72 -0.14 -7.19
CA GLN A 50 4.01 0.54 -7.07
C GLN A 50 4.63 0.53 -5.67
N ALA A 51 3.82 0.42 -4.63
CA ALA A 51 4.25 0.43 -3.21
C ALA A 51 5.07 1.67 -2.76
N HIS A 52 5.01 2.80 -3.46
CA HIS A 52 5.93 3.93 -3.25
C HIS A 52 5.44 4.93 -2.19
N VAL A 53 4.13 5.15 -2.08
CA VAL A 53 3.59 6.31 -1.34
C VAL A 53 3.94 6.25 0.14
N THR A 54 3.64 5.16 0.83
CA THR A 54 3.91 5.04 2.27
C THR A 54 5.42 5.08 2.58
N LEU A 55 6.24 4.49 1.70
CA LEU A 55 7.70 4.53 1.83
C LEU A 55 8.23 5.96 1.64
N GLY A 56 7.72 6.66 0.62
CA GLY A 56 8.07 8.06 0.35
C GLY A 56 7.67 9.01 1.48
N LEU A 57 6.53 8.75 2.14
CA LEU A 57 6.11 9.51 3.33
C LEU A 57 7.15 9.42 4.45
N ALA A 58 7.68 8.24 4.73
CA ALA A 58 8.69 8.06 5.76
C ALA A 58 9.96 8.87 5.47
N GLU A 59 10.40 8.88 4.21
CA GLU A 59 11.58 9.64 3.78
C GLU A 59 11.36 11.15 3.90
N VAL A 60 10.23 11.67 3.39
CA VAL A 60 9.94 13.09 3.41
C VAL A 60 9.74 13.60 4.85
N LEU A 61 9.02 12.84 5.68
CA LEU A 61 8.79 13.16 7.09
C LEU A 61 10.00 12.87 7.99
N ARG A 62 11.06 12.23 7.44
CA ARG A 62 12.27 11.82 8.17
C ARG A 62 11.97 10.94 9.39
N LEU A 63 11.03 10.03 9.23
CA LEU A 63 10.60 9.09 10.26
C LEU A 63 11.11 7.68 9.98
N PRO A 64 11.39 6.89 11.03
CA PRO A 64 11.68 5.48 10.89
C PRO A 64 10.57 4.74 10.13
N LEU A 65 10.96 3.81 9.25
CA LEU A 65 10.04 3.01 8.45
C LEU A 65 10.19 1.52 8.75
N VAL A 66 9.08 0.83 8.98
CA VAL A 66 9.03 -0.63 8.94
C VAL A 66 7.95 -1.07 7.95
N SER A 67 8.35 -1.85 6.95
CA SER A 67 7.45 -2.30 5.88
C SER A 67 6.94 -3.72 6.12
N LEU A 68 5.78 -4.05 5.51
CA LEU A 68 5.17 -5.38 5.51
C LEU A 68 4.85 -5.89 6.94
N VAL A 69 4.27 -5.02 7.76
CA VAL A 69 3.93 -5.34 9.14
C VAL A 69 2.68 -6.21 9.20
N GLN A 70 2.80 -7.39 9.82
CA GLN A 70 1.69 -8.32 10.08
C GLN A 70 1.24 -8.34 11.54
N LYS A 71 2.03 -7.81 12.46
CA LYS A 71 1.68 -7.68 13.88
C LYS A 71 2.39 -6.49 14.48
N LEU A 72 1.70 -5.78 15.38
CA LEU A 72 2.27 -4.66 16.12
C LEU A 72 1.81 -4.67 17.58
N GLU A 73 2.70 -4.30 18.49
CA GLU A 73 2.43 -4.14 19.91
C GLU A 73 3.14 -2.88 20.41
N ILE A 74 2.38 -1.95 21.01
CA ILE A 74 2.92 -0.69 21.53
C ILE A 74 3.34 -0.89 22.97
N SER A 75 4.54 -0.43 23.32
CA SER A 75 5.09 -0.47 24.69
C SER A 75 5.85 0.82 24.98
N GLY A 76 5.20 1.76 25.67
CA GLY A 76 5.75 3.10 25.92
C GLY A 76 6.05 3.82 24.61
N ASP A 77 7.27 4.31 24.45
CA ASP A 77 7.73 5.04 23.27
C ASP A 77 8.29 4.14 22.15
N LEU A 78 8.05 2.83 22.26
CA LEU A 78 8.50 1.83 21.30
C LEU A 78 7.32 1.04 20.75
N VAL A 79 7.46 0.60 19.51
CA VAL A 79 6.56 -0.37 18.89
C VAL A 79 7.34 -1.61 18.49
N GLN A 80 6.90 -2.78 18.96
CA GLN A 80 7.41 -4.08 18.52
C GLN A 80 6.57 -4.59 17.37
N LEU A 81 7.23 -5.04 16.32
CA LEU A 81 6.64 -5.35 15.03
C LEU A 81 7.07 -6.72 14.54
N GLN A 82 6.18 -7.45 13.89
CA GLN A 82 6.54 -8.59 13.05
C GLN A 82 6.41 -8.18 11.58
N ARG A 83 7.52 -8.25 10.88
CA ARG A 83 7.63 -7.94 9.46
C ARG A 83 7.66 -9.21 8.64
N VAL A 84 6.81 -9.31 7.61
CA VAL A 84 6.78 -10.46 6.71
C VAL A 84 8.06 -10.53 5.88
N ILE A 85 8.64 -11.73 5.78
CA ILE A 85 9.72 -12.08 4.88
C ILE A 85 9.40 -13.42 4.18
N PRO A 86 10.06 -13.80 3.08
CA PRO A 86 9.70 -15.01 2.31
C PRO A 86 9.60 -16.29 3.13
N ASP A 87 10.48 -16.47 4.11
CA ASP A 87 10.58 -17.70 4.90
C ASP A 87 10.06 -17.54 6.35
N GLY A 88 9.12 -16.58 6.58
CA GLY A 88 8.54 -16.36 7.89
C GLY A 88 8.38 -14.90 8.27
N TYR A 89 8.89 -14.47 9.41
CA TYR A 89 8.83 -13.07 9.84
C TYR A 89 10.09 -12.67 10.62
N GLN A 90 10.35 -11.37 10.60
CA GLN A 90 11.39 -10.73 11.38
C GLN A 90 10.76 -9.90 12.50
N VAL A 91 11.27 -10.03 13.73
CA VAL A 91 10.87 -9.15 14.83
C VAL A 91 11.74 -7.90 14.82
N VAL A 92 11.09 -6.74 14.77
CA VAL A 92 11.75 -5.44 14.71
C VAL A 92 11.16 -4.55 15.80
N THR A 93 12.00 -3.73 16.42
CA THR A 93 11.55 -2.67 17.34
C THR A 93 11.86 -1.31 16.72
N ALA A 94 10.89 -0.43 16.70
CA ALA A 94 11.04 0.93 16.20
C ALA A 94 10.60 1.95 17.27
N PRO A 95 11.18 3.17 17.29
CA PRO A 95 10.70 4.24 18.14
C PRO A 95 9.38 4.81 17.62
N ILE A 96 8.66 5.51 18.47
CA ILE A 96 7.53 6.37 18.12
C ILE A 96 8.06 7.83 18.08
N PRO A 97 7.74 8.64 17.05
CA PRO A 97 6.88 8.34 15.88
C PRO A 97 7.53 7.48 14.78
N SER A 98 6.72 6.72 14.06
CA SER A 98 7.17 5.87 12.94
C SER A 98 6.12 5.75 11.83
N VAL A 99 6.57 5.39 10.64
CA VAL A 99 5.73 5.04 9.49
C VAL A 99 5.76 3.53 9.29
N LEU A 100 4.60 2.92 9.10
CA LEU A 100 4.47 1.47 8.91
C LEU A 100 3.68 1.17 7.63
N THR A 101 4.16 0.24 6.79
CA THR A 101 3.29 -0.35 5.79
C THR A 101 2.66 -1.63 6.33
N ILE A 102 1.35 -1.67 6.28
CA ILE A 102 0.57 -2.76 6.86
C ILE A 102 0.28 -3.79 5.79
N SER A 103 0.54 -5.04 6.12
CA SER A 103 0.26 -6.20 5.29
C SER A 103 -1.11 -6.77 5.64
N ASN A 104 -1.75 -7.47 4.71
CA ASN A 104 -3.06 -8.07 4.91
C ASN A 104 -3.06 -9.22 5.94
N GLU A 105 -1.91 -9.77 6.27
CA GLU A 105 -1.73 -10.79 7.31
C GLU A 105 -1.97 -10.24 8.72
N ILE A 106 -2.07 -8.92 8.92
CA ILE A 106 -2.36 -8.31 10.23
C ILE A 106 -3.74 -8.70 10.78
N GLY A 107 -4.65 -9.09 9.92
CA GLY A 107 -5.99 -9.59 10.29
C GLY A 107 -7.10 -9.07 9.40
N GLU A 108 -8.29 -9.58 9.65
CA GLU A 108 -9.48 -9.22 8.91
C GLU A 108 -10.02 -7.84 9.33
N PRO A 109 -10.49 -7.02 8.36
CA PRO A 109 -11.08 -5.73 8.68
C PRO A 109 -12.40 -5.90 9.42
N ARG A 110 -12.63 -5.06 10.42
CA ARG A 110 -13.91 -5.04 11.14
C ARG A 110 -15.03 -4.59 10.22
N TYR A 111 -16.12 -5.36 10.17
CA TYR A 111 -17.32 -4.95 9.44
C TYR A 111 -18.04 -3.82 10.16
N PRO A 112 -18.47 -2.76 9.44
CA PRO A 112 -19.26 -1.69 10.04
C PRO A 112 -20.66 -2.22 10.40
N ASN A 113 -21.09 -1.99 11.64
CA ASN A 113 -22.46 -2.22 12.05
C ASN A 113 -23.34 -1.01 11.70
N LEU A 114 -24.66 -1.18 11.75
CA LEU A 114 -25.61 -0.12 11.39
C LEU A 114 -25.40 1.17 12.20
N ARG A 115 -25.12 1.06 13.49
CA ARG A 115 -24.85 2.22 14.35
C ARG A 115 -23.57 2.95 13.91
N GLY A 116 -22.51 2.21 13.57
CA GLY A 116 -21.27 2.77 13.06
C GLY A 116 -21.46 3.50 11.73
N ILE A 117 -22.25 2.95 10.81
CA ILE A 117 -22.63 3.59 9.55
C ILE A 117 -23.37 4.90 9.81
N MET A 118 -24.38 4.89 10.69
CA MET A 118 -25.14 6.09 11.05
C MET A 118 -24.29 7.16 11.75
N GLN A 119 -23.31 6.77 12.57
CA GLN A 119 -22.39 7.69 13.19
C GLN A 119 -21.41 8.29 12.15
N ALA A 120 -20.90 7.48 11.25
CA ALA A 120 -20.00 7.93 10.19
C ALA A 120 -20.68 8.90 9.22
N SER A 121 -21.95 8.68 8.86
CA SER A 121 -22.71 9.57 7.96
C SER A 121 -22.94 10.98 8.51
N ARG A 122 -22.78 11.18 9.83
CA ARG A 122 -22.90 12.50 10.48
C ARG A 122 -21.57 13.24 10.60
N LYS A 123 -20.44 12.55 10.35
CA LYS A 123 -19.11 13.18 10.40
C LYS A 123 -18.89 13.99 9.12
N GLN A 124 -18.46 15.22 9.28
CA GLN A 124 -18.05 16.06 8.16
C GLN A 124 -16.54 15.92 7.98
N PRO A 125 -16.06 15.70 6.77
CA PRO A 125 -14.62 15.75 6.49
C PRO A 125 -14.07 17.16 6.81
N GLU A 126 -12.87 17.21 7.33
CA GLU A 126 -12.07 18.44 7.33
C GLU A 126 -11.38 18.53 5.96
N VAL A 127 -11.70 19.57 5.20
CA VAL A 127 -11.21 19.70 3.83
C VAL A 127 -10.11 20.76 3.78
N PHE A 128 -8.96 20.38 3.25
CA PHE A 128 -7.85 21.27 2.96
C PHE A 128 -7.72 21.50 1.46
N SER A 129 -7.51 22.73 1.06
CA SER A 129 -6.96 23.05 -0.25
C SER A 129 -5.44 22.85 -0.27
N ILE A 130 -4.82 22.86 -1.44
CA ILE A 130 -3.36 22.81 -1.57
C ILE A 130 -2.71 24.00 -0.86
N ALA A 131 -3.31 25.19 -0.93
CA ALA A 131 -2.82 26.39 -0.23
C ALA A 131 -2.89 26.25 1.30
N ASP A 132 -3.92 25.57 1.83
CA ASP A 132 -4.06 25.35 3.27
C ASP A 132 -2.92 24.51 3.86
N ILE A 133 -2.31 23.64 3.06
CA ILE A 133 -1.17 22.82 3.44
C ILE A 133 0.17 23.43 3.01
N GLY A 134 0.17 24.69 2.59
CA GLY A 134 1.38 25.46 2.26
C GLY A 134 2.04 25.08 0.94
N LEU A 135 1.31 24.44 0.03
CA LEU A 135 1.79 24.04 -1.29
C LEU A 135 1.11 24.83 -2.41
N SER A 136 1.70 24.79 -3.58
CA SER A 136 1.14 25.23 -4.85
C SER A 136 1.14 24.06 -5.86
N MET A 137 0.38 24.18 -6.94
CA MET A 137 0.38 23.16 -8.00
C MET A 137 1.74 23.01 -8.70
N ASP A 138 2.56 24.07 -8.69
CA ASP A 138 3.92 24.02 -9.26
C ASP A 138 4.85 23.11 -8.44
N ASP A 139 4.63 22.99 -7.14
CA ASP A 139 5.39 22.08 -6.26
C ASP A 139 5.09 20.61 -6.55
N LEU A 140 3.98 20.35 -7.24
CA LEU A 140 3.45 19.03 -7.54
C LEU A 140 3.75 18.57 -8.96
N ALA A 141 4.66 19.26 -9.68
CA ALA A 141 5.02 18.90 -11.03
C ALA A 141 5.43 17.42 -11.14
N PRO A 142 4.81 16.61 -12.03
CA PRO A 142 5.05 15.18 -12.13
C PRO A 142 6.52 14.87 -12.41
N LYS A 143 7.08 13.89 -11.71
CA LYS A 143 8.43 13.35 -11.96
C LYS A 143 8.39 12.21 -13.01
N ILE A 144 7.21 11.61 -13.19
CA ILE A 144 6.97 10.50 -14.12
C ILE A 144 5.81 10.87 -15.04
N GLU A 145 5.96 10.63 -16.34
CA GLU A 145 4.91 10.83 -17.31
C GLU A 145 4.38 9.49 -17.81
N LEU A 146 3.06 9.27 -17.67
CA LEU A 146 2.39 8.12 -18.26
C LEU A 146 2.32 8.30 -19.79
N LYS A 147 3.14 7.58 -20.53
CA LYS A 147 3.20 7.66 -21.99
C LYS A 147 2.04 6.93 -22.66
N ARG A 148 1.67 5.76 -22.14
CA ARG A 148 0.66 4.90 -22.77
C ARG A 148 0.10 3.90 -21.78
N LEU A 149 -1.21 3.75 -21.77
CA LEU A 149 -1.92 2.66 -21.13
C LEU A 149 -2.52 1.75 -22.22
N TYR A 150 -2.28 0.45 -22.15
CA TYR A 150 -2.79 -0.49 -23.13
C TYR A 150 -2.96 -1.88 -22.53
N VAL A 151 -3.86 -2.65 -23.11
CA VAL A 151 -3.99 -4.07 -22.80
C VAL A 151 -2.93 -4.83 -23.60
N PRO A 152 -1.99 -5.52 -22.96
CA PRO A 152 -0.96 -6.27 -23.67
C PRO A 152 -1.59 -7.43 -24.45
N GLU A 153 -1.22 -7.58 -25.70
CA GLU A 153 -1.59 -8.77 -26.47
C GLU A 153 -0.77 -9.96 -25.96
N SER A 154 -1.45 -11.03 -25.60
CA SER A 154 -0.80 -12.26 -25.13
C SER A 154 -0.86 -13.32 -26.23
N ASN A 155 0.29 -13.63 -26.81
CA ASN A 155 0.45 -14.74 -27.76
C ASN A 155 0.85 -16.05 -27.05
N ARG A 156 0.43 -16.20 -25.79
CA ARG A 156 0.73 -17.43 -25.03
C ARG A 156 -0.01 -18.60 -25.69
N GLN A 157 0.75 -19.60 -26.10
CA GLN A 157 0.21 -20.88 -26.54
C GLN A 157 0.15 -21.81 -25.31
N VAL A 158 -0.99 -22.47 -25.16
CA VAL A 158 -1.17 -23.49 -24.12
C VAL A 158 -0.94 -24.83 -24.78
N GLU A 159 0.00 -25.60 -24.28
CA GLU A 159 0.22 -27.00 -24.64
C GLU A 159 -0.49 -27.86 -23.61
N LEU A 160 -1.48 -28.65 -24.05
CA LEU A 160 -2.17 -29.60 -23.19
C LEU A 160 -1.40 -30.91 -23.21
N ILE A 161 -0.96 -31.36 -22.03
CA ILE A 161 -0.26 -32.63 -21.88
C ILE A 161 -1.28 -33.68 -21.44
N GLU A 162 -1.65 -34.56 -22.37
CA GLU A 162 -2.57 -35.66 -22.12
C GLU A 162 -1.80 -36.95 -21.79
N GLY A 163 -2.39 -37.82 -20.98
CA GLY A 163 -1.87 -39.15 -20.64
C GLY A 163 -2.98 -40.21 -20.60
N ASP A 164 -2.61 -41.49 -20.54
CA ASP A 164 -3.56 -42.59 -20.44
C ASP A 164 -4.31 -42.55 -19.09
N ASP A 165 -3.68 -42.02 -18.07
CA ASP A 165 -4.23 -41.68 -16.74
C ASP A 165 -3.53 -40.42 -16.18
N GLU A 166 -3.94 -40.00 -14.97
CA GLU A 166 -3.40 -38.80 -14.30
C GLU A 166 -1.90 -38.95 -13.99
N ALA A 167 -1.44 -40.15 -13.65
CA ALA A 167 -0.04 -40.44 -13.36
C ALA A 167 0.82 -40.35 -14.61
N ASP A 168 0.32 -40.86 -15.74
CA ASP A 168 1.00 -40.77 -17.03
C ASP A 168 1.04 -39.35 -17.56
N ALA A 169 -0.06 -38.57 -17.41
CA ALA A 169 -0.07 -37.18 -17.76
C ALA A 169 0.95 -36.37 -16.93
N GLY A 170 1.02 -36.61 -15.60
CA GLY A 170 2.02 -36.00 -14.71
C GLY A 170 3.46 -36.35 -15.10
N ARG A 171 3.72 -37.62 -15.49
CA ARG A 171 5.03 -38.04 -15.97
C ARG A 171 5.42 -37.35 -17.28
N ARG A 172 4.52 -37.30 -18.24
CA ARG A 172 4.74 -36.57 -19.53
C ARG A 172 4.99 -35.10 -19.32
N LEU A 173 4.24 -34.45 -18.43
CA LEU A 173 4.46 -33.03 -18.07
C LEU A 173 5.86 -32.82 -17.47
N ALA A 174 6.29 -33.68 -16.55
CA ALA A 174 7.62 -33.56 -15.95
C ALA A 174 8.74 -33.71 -17.00
N LEU A 175 8.58 -34.65 -17.95
CA LEU A 175 9.53 -34.82 -19.06
C LEU A 175 9.55 -33.59 -19.97
N ARG A 176 8.38 -33.02 -20.29
CA ARG A 176 8.27 -31.84 -21.12
C ARG A 176 8.91 -30.60 -20.47
N LEU A 177 8.67 -30.38 -19.17
CA LEU A 177 9.31 -29.30 -18.42
C LEU A 177 10.84 -29.44 -18.40
N ARG A 178 11.34 -30.68 -18.29
CA ARG A 178 12.78 -30.96 -18.34
C ARG A 178 13.38 -30.69 -19.74
N GLU A 179 12.69 -31.08 -20.81
CA GLU A 179 13.10 -30.75 -22.18
C GLU A 179 13.22 -29.25 -22.41
N GLU A 180 12.28 -28.49 -21.88
CA GLU A 180 12.27 -27.03 -21.92
C GLU A 180 13.25 -26.38 -20.92
N LYS A 181 13.97 -27.16 -20.12
CA LYS A 181 14.92 -26.71 -19.07
C LYS A 181 14.28 -25.79 -18.03
N LEU A 182 13.03 -26.06 -17.67
CA LEU A 182 12.29 -25.34 -16.65
C LEU A 182 12.45 -25.99 -15.28
N ILE A 183 12.85 -27.27 -15.23
CA ILE A 183 13.21 -28.05 -14.05
C ILE A 183 14.43 -28.90 -14.33
#